data_511bcc5afaf17b77308b2cac6d842e42
#
_entry.id   511bcc5afaf17b77308b2cac6d842e42
#
_cell.length_a   1.000
_cell.length_b   1.000
_cell.length_c   1.000
_cell.angle_alpha   90.00
_cell.angle_beta   90.00
_cell.angle_gamma   90.00
#
_symmetry.space_group_name_H-M   'P 1'
#
loop_
_entity.id
_entity.type
_entity.pdbx_description
1 polymer ?
#
loop_
_entity_poly.entity_id
_entity_poly.type
_entity_poly.pdbx_seq_one_letter_code
_entity_poly.pdbx_strand_id
1 'polypeptide(L)'
;DKPIDITSEVPEHMTVTADRTHLYNMLSNLIGNAIKYSGEKTCRIILKGTVSSQEMTLSVTDEGIGISEANQKRVFDKFYRVPSGNLHDVKGFGLGLYYVSDMMSKHNGSVTVKSQLGKGSTFTLHFKN
;
A
#
# COMPACT_ATOMS: atom_id res chain seq x y z
N ASP A 1 9.84 -1.40 -19.35
CA ASP A 1 10.56 -1.68 -18.12
C ASP A 1 11.15 -0.41 -17.53
N LYS A 2 10.75 -0.10 -16.33
CA LYS A 2 11.28 1.05 -15.62
C LYS A 2 12.11 0.60 -14.43
N PRO A 3 13.12 1.37 -14.05
CA PRO A 3 13.90 1.05 -12.87
C PRO A 3 13.03 1.08 -11.62
N ILE A 4 13.28 0.14 -10.72
CA ILE A 4 12.58 0.10 -9.43
C ILE A 4 13.64 0.21 -8.34
N ASP A 5 13.44 1.20 -7.45
CA ASP A 5 14.34 1.47 -6.34
C ASP A 5 13.54 1.30 -5.04
N ILE A 6 13.86 0.29 -4.27
CA ILE A 6 13.18 0.01 -3.01
C ILE A 6 14.13 0.23 -1.85
N THR A 7 13.76 1.12 -0.93
CA THR A 7 14.49 1.39 0.28
C THR A 7 13.70 0.87 1.48
N SER A 8 14.38 0.22 2.41
CA SER A 8 13.73 -0.30 3.62
C SER A 8 14.22 0.47 4.84
N GLU A 9 13.27 0.96 5.64
CA GLU A 9 13.52 1.64 6.91
C GLU A 9 12.73 0.93 8.01
N VAL A 10 12.87 -0.39 8.06
CA VAL A 10 12.19 -1.23 9.05
C VAL A 10 13.19 -1.56 10.16
N PRO A 11 12.83 -1.33 11.44
CA PRO A 11 13.72 -1.72 12.54
C PRO A 11 14.09 -3.19 12.49
N GLU A 12 15.36 -3.50 12.72
CA GLU A 12 15.93 -4.83 12.53
C GLU A 12 15.21 -5.92 13.33
N HIS A 13 14.78 -5.59 14.54
CA HIS A 13 14.13 -6.56 15.43
C HIS A 13 12.63 -6.38 15.54
N MET A 14 12.03 -5.64 14.61
CA MET A 14 10.59 -5.45 14.61
C MET A 14 9.88 -6.75 14.25
N THR A 15 8.88 -7.11 15.06
CA THR A 15 8.03 -8.27 14.76
C THR A 15 6.56 -7.86 14.84
N VAL A 16 5.72 -8.51 14.04
CA VAL A 16 4.28 -8.34 14.10
C VAL A 16 3.63 -9.72 14.22
N THR A 17 2.50 -9.79 14.90
CA THR A 17 1.72 -11.02 15.00
C THR A 17 0.77 -11.06 13.81
N ALA A 18 1.07 -11.92 12.84
CA ALA A 18 0.26 -12.02 11.63
C ALA A 18 0.52 -13.37 10.96
N ASP A 19 -0.44 -13.78 10.13
CA ASP A 19 -0.23 -14.94 9.26
C ASP A 19 0.80 -14.56 8.20
N ARG A 20 1.84 -15.37 8.09
CA ARG A 20 2.97 -15.07 7.19
C ARG A 20 2.52 -14.94 5.73
N THR A 21 1.67 -15.85 5.27
CA THR A 21 1.20 -15.84 3.88
C THR A 21 0.35 -14.61 3.60
N HIS A 22 -0.57 -14.28 4.51
CA HIS A 22 -1.40 -13.08 4.33
C HIS A 22 -0.59 -11.80 4.41
N LEU A 23 0.39 -11.73 5.31
CA LEU A 23 1.26 -10.56 5.38
C LEU A 23 2.05 -10.39 4.09
N TYR A 24 2.62 -11.47 3.56
CA TYR A 24 3.34 -11.44 2.29
C TYR A 24 2.42 -10.95 1.17
N ASN A 25 1.21 -11.48 1.10
CA ASN A 25 0.25 -11.09 0.06
C ASN A 25 -0.19 -9.65 0.18
N MET A 26 -0.40 -9.16 1.40
CA MET A 26 -0.76 -7.76 1.62
C MET A 26 0.36 -6.83 1.16
N LEU A 27 1.59 -7.11 1.55
CA LEU A 27 2.73 -6.28 1.14
C LEU A 27 2.95 -6.35 -0.36
N SER A 28 2.80 -7.54 -0.96
CA SER A 28 2.91 -7.69 -2.41
C SER A 28 1.86 -6.87 -3.16
N ASN A 29 0.64 -6.82 -2.64
CA ASN A 29 -0.42 -5.99 -3.23
C ASN A 29 -0.08 -4.50 -3.15
N LEU A 30 0.41 -4.05 -2.01
CA LEU A 30 0.78 -2.64 -1.84
C LEU A 30 1.96 -2.24 -2.72
N ILE A 31 2.98 -3.10 -2.78
CA ILE A 31 4.15 -2.84 -3.63
C ILE A 31 3.75 -2.90 -5.10
N GLY A 32 2.92 -3.86 -5.48
CA GLY A 32 2.42 -3.96 -6.84
C GLY A 32 1.65 -2.72 -7.28
N ASN A 33 0.83 -2.16 -6.40
CA ASN A 33 0.13 -0.92 -6.67
C ASN A 33 1.10 0.25 -6.84
N ALA A 34 2.12 0.33 -5.99
CA ALA A 34 3.12 1.39 -6.10
C ALA A 34 3.82 1.34 -7.46
N ILE A 35 4.13 0.14 -7.94
CA ILE A 35 4.76 -0.03 -9.26
C ILE A 35 3.80 0.38 -10.37
N LYS A 36 2.54 -0.04 -10.30
CA LYS A 36 1.54 0.28 -11.34
C LYS A 36 1.32 1.78 -11.49
N TYR A 37 1.29 2.51 -10.39
CA TYR A 37 0.93 3.93 -10.39
C TYR A 37 2.13 4.87 -10.30
N SER A 38 3.34 4.36 -10.52
CA SER A 38 4.55 5.18 -10.45
C SER A 38 4.78 6.08 -11.67
N GLY A 39 3.99 5.89 -12.73
CA GLY A 39 4.18 6.66 -13.96
C GLY A 39 5.34 6.13 -14.78
N GLU A 40 5.94 7.01 -15.59
CA GLU A 40 7.03 6.63 -16.50
C GLU A 40 8.40 6.79 -15.89
N LYS A 41 8.49 7.42 -14.74
CA LYS A 41 9.76 7.67 -14.06
C LYS A 41 10.21 6.45 -13.27
N THR A 42 11.43 6.52 -12.73
CA THR A 42 11.92 5.51 -11.79
C THR A 42 10.88 5.33 -10.68
N CYS A 43 10.53 4.08 -10.41
CA CYS A 43 9.63 3.76 -9.33
C CYS A 43 10.41 3.71 -8.03
N ARG A 44 10.18 4.70 -7.16
CA ARG A 44 10.80 4.75 -5.84
C ARG A 44 9.79 4.35 -4.79
N ILE A 45 10.16 3.33 -4.02
CA ILE A 45 9.30 2.78 -2.97
C ILE A 45 10.07 2.75 -1.67
N ILE A 46 9.45 3.23 -0.61
CA ILE A 46 10.02 3.19 0.73
C ILE A 46 9.15 2.31 1.61
N LEU A 47 9.74 1.26 2.16
CA LEU A 47 9.11 0.43 3.18
C LEU A 47 9.55 0.95 4.53
N LYS A 48 8.61 1.29 5.39
CA LYS A 48 8.93 1.83 6.71
C LYS A 48 8.17 1.08 7.79
N GLY A 49 8.87 0.79 8.88
CA GLY A 49 8.25 0.20 10.05
C GLY A 49 8.38 1.12 11.25
N THR A 50 7.34 1.19 12.07
CA THR A 50 7.38 1.92 13.34
C THR A 50 6.87 1.04 14.45
N VAL A 51 7.40 1.25 15.65
CA VAL A 51 7.00 0.51 16.85
C VAL A 51 6.65 1.52 17.93
N SER A 52 5.48 1.35 18.52
CA SER A 52 5.08 2.15 19.66
C SER A 52 4.49 1.23 20.73
N SER A 53 4.13 1.79 21.90
CA SER A 53 3.54 1.00 22.96
C SER A 53 2.14 0.47 22.60
N GLN A 54 1.47 1.08 21.64
CA GLN A 54 0.10 0.76 21.28
C GLN A 54 -0.04 0.03 19.97
N GLU A 55 0.83 0.29 19.00
CA GLU A 55 0.74 -0.35 17.71
C GLU A 55 2.09 -0.45 17.02
N MET A 56 2.13 -1.33 16.05
CA MET A 56 3.24 -1.39 15.10
C MET A 56 2.68 -1.09 13.72
N THR A 57 3.43 -0.37 12.91
CA THR A 57 2.99 -0.03 11.56
C THR A 57 4.02 -0.47 10.53
N LEU A 58 3.49 -0.88 9.37
CA LEU A 58 4.29 -1.10 8.17
C LEU A 58 3.69 -0.26 7.07
N SER A 59 4.48 0.59 6.45
CA SER A 59 3.98 1.45 5.38
C SER A 59 4.76 1.26 4.09
N VAL A 60 4.05 1.49 2.98
CA VAL A 60 4.62 1.48 1.63
C VAL A 60 4.34 2.85 1.03
N THR A 61 5.41 3.59 0.76
CA THR A 61 5.31 4.94 0.19
C THR A 61 5.84 4.91 -1.23
N ASP A 62 5.11 5.53 -2.15
CA ASP A 62 5.56 5.72 -3.52
C ASP A 62 5.53 7.20 -3.90
N GLU A 63 6.27 7.55 -4.95
CA GLU A 63 6.29 8.90 -5.50
C GLU A 63 5.56 8.95 -6.83
N GLY A 64 4.45 8.23 -6.93
CA GLY A 64 3.69 8.11 -8.16
C GLY A 64 2.67 9.20 -8.38
N ILE A 65 1.63 8.84 -9.11
CA ILE A 65 0.61 9.82 -9.53
C ILE A 65 -0.27 10.33 -8.39
N GLY A 66 -0.32 9.59 -7.28
CA GLY A 66 -1.18 9.96 -6.17
C GLY A 66 -2.65 9.64 -6.43
N ILE A 67 -3.48 9.85 -5.41
CA ILE A 67 -4.91 9.54 -5.44
C ILE A 67 -5.67 10.74 -4.90
N SER A 68 -6.73 11.17 -5.61
CA SER A 68 -7.56 12.28 -5.16
C SER A 68 -8.28 11.94 -3.86
N GLU A 69 -8.67 12.95 -3.10
CA GLU A 69 -9.42 12.73 -1.85
C GLU A 69 -10.69 11.93 -2.07
N ALA A 70 -11.42 12.20 -3.15
CA ALA A 70 -12.65 11.47 -3.46
C ALA A 70 -12.37 9.98 -3.67
N ASN A 71 -11.29 9.66 -4.38
CA ASN A 71 -10.93 8.27 -4.66
C ASN A 71 -10.35 7.57 -3.42
N GLN A 72 -9.64 8.30 -2.57
CA GLN A 72 -9.09 7.72 -1.33
C GLN A 72 -10.17 7.12 -0.44
N LYS A 73 -11.36 7.69 -0.46
CA LYS A 73 -12.49 7.18 0.34
C LYS A 73 -13.01 5.84 -0.14
N ARG A 74 -12.66 5.45 -1.37
CA ARG A 74 -13.21 4.25 -2.00
C ARG A 74 -12.17 3.22 -2.42
N VAL A 75 -10.88 3.50 -2.24
CA VAL A 75 -9.84 2.61 -2.78
C VAL A 75 -9.87 1.21 -2.16
N PHE A 76 -10.46 1.05 -0.97
CA PHE A 76 -10.55 -0.26 -0.33
C PHE A 76 -11.88 -0.98 -0.63
N ASP A 77 -12.78 -0.34 -1.38
CA ASP A 77 -14.03 -0.97 -1.76
C ASP A 77 -13.78 -2.12 -2.74
N LYS A 78 -14.56 -3.18 -2.58
CA LYS A 78 -14.44 -4.34 -3.46
C LYS A 78 -14.73 -3.92 -4.91
N PHE A 79 -13.86 -4.36 -5.83
CA PHE A 79 -13.95 -4.08 -7.27
C PHE A 79 -13.74 -2.61 -7.66
N TYR A 80 -13.45 -1.73 -6.70
CA TYR A 80 -13.19 -0.34 -7.07
C TYR A 80 -11.80 -0.21 -7.67
N ARG A 81 -11.71 0.54 -8.77
CA ARG A 81 -10.45 0.87 -9.43
C ARG A 81 -10.37 2.36 -9.57
N VAL A 82 -9.21 2.93 -9.25
CA VAL A 82 -9.00 4.36 -9.40
C VAL A 82 -9.01 4.68 -10.91
N PRO A 83 -9.89 5.59 -11.37
CA PRO A 83 -9.87 5.99 -12.77
C PRO A 83 -8.55 6.61 -13.14
N SER A 84 -7.99 6.18 -14.26
CA SER A 84 -6.76 6.75 -14.79
C SER A 84 -6.99 7.09 -16.27
N GLY A 85 -6.23 8.07 -16.77
CA GLY A 85 -6.35 8.46 -18.17
C GLY A 85 -5.90 7.39 -19.14
N ASN A 86 -5.18 6.40 -18.65
CA ASN A 86 -4.68 5.31 -19.47
C ASN A 86 -5.09 3.98 -18.85
N LEU A 87 -6.33 3.62 -19.07
CA LEU A 87 -6.94 2.43 -18.47
C LEU A 87 -6.29 1.12 -18.93
N HIS A 88 -5.62 1.13 -20.06
CA HIS A 88 -5.00 -0.09 -20.61
C HIS A 88 -3.84 -0.57 -19.74
N ASP A 89 -3.21 0.31 -18.98
CA ASP A 89 -2.05 -0.03 -18.19
C ASP A 89 -2.41 -0.52 -16.78
N VAL A 90 -3.68 -0.41 -16.40
CA VAL A 90 -4.11 -0.80 -15.06
C VAL A 90 -4.79 -2.15 -15.16
N LYS A 91 -4.07 -3.19 -14.76
CA LYS A 91 -4.60 -4.55 -14.74
C LYS A 91 -5.06 -4.89 -13.34
N GLY A 92 -6.11 -5.69 -13.24
CA GLY A 92 -6.64 -6.18 -11.98
C GLY A 92 -8.12 -5.98 -11.87
N PHE A 93 -8.71 -6.60 -10.88
CA PHE A 93 -10.16 -6.64 -10.71
C PHE A 93 -10.64 -5.78 -9.54
N GLY A 94 -9.77 -4.92 -8.99
CA GLY A 94 -10.15 -4.11 -7.85
C GLY A 94 -10.23 -4.90 -6.55
N LEU A 95 -9.50 -6.01 -6.45
CA LEU A 95 -9.52 -6.87 -5.27
C LEU A 95 -8.31 -6.74 -4.38
N GLY A 96 -7.19 -6.18 -4.89
CA GLY A 96 -5.94 -6.13 -4.14
C GLY A 96 -6.04 -5.31 -2.86
N LEU A 97 -6.53 -4.09 -2.95
CA LEU A 97 -6.67 -3.23 -1.76
C LEU A 97 -7.82 -3.69 -0.87
N TYR A 98 -8.91 -4.20 -1.46
CA TYR A 98 -9.97 -4.81 -0.66
C TYR A 98 -9.42 -5.97 0.16
N TYR A 99 -8.61 -6.84 -0.45
CA TYR A 99 -7.98 -7.95 0.24
C TYR A 99 -7.15 -7.45 1.44
N VAL A 100 -6.35 -6.40 1.23
CA VAL A 100 -5.53 -5.84 2.30
C VAL A 100 -6.41 -5.36 3.46
N SER A 101 -7.47 -4.62 3.16
CA SER A 101 -8.38 -4.11 4.17
C SER A 101 -9.08 -5.25 4.93
N ASP A 102 -9.56 -6.25 4.19
CA ASP A 102 -10.25 -7.40 4.79
C ASP A 102 -9.30 -8.20 5.69
N MET A 103 -8.09 -8.47 5.22
CA MET A 103 -7.12 -9.24 6.01
C MET A 103 -6.65 -8.48 7.24
N MET A 104 -6.45 -7.15 7.14
CA MET A 104 -6.08 -6.37 8.31
C MET A 104 -7.19 -6.38 9.35
N SER A 105 -8.44 -6.31 8.92
CA SER A 105 -9.57 -6.44 9.83
C SER A 105 -9.55 -7.78 10.57
N LYS A 106 -9.24 -8.86 9.86
CA LYS A 106 -9.14 -10.20 10.45
C LYS A 106 -7.96 -10.36 11.40
N HIS A 107 -6.97 -9.48 11.29
CA HIS A 107 -5.82 -9.43 12.20
C HIS A 107 -6.00 -8.38 13.30
N ASN A 108 -7.21 -7.91 13.50
CA ASN A 108 -7.55 -6.87 14.50
C ASN A 108 -6.78 -5.57 14.26
N GLY A 109 -6.52 -5.27 13.02
CA GLY A 109 -5.82 -4.05 12.63
C GLY A 109 -6.59 -3.28 11.58
N SER A 110 -5.92 -2.37 10.93
CA SER A 110 -6.51 -1.55 9.88
C SER A 110 -5.47 -1.15 8.85
N VAL A 111 -5.94 -0.65 7.72
CA VAL A 111 -5.08 -0.06 6.69
C VAL A 111 -5.58 1.34 6.40
N THR A 112 -4.66 2.27 6.24
CA THR A 112 -4.98 3.66 5.90
C THR A 112 -4.19 4.09 4.67
N VAL A 113 -4.67 5.14 4.01
CA VAL A 113 -3.99 5.74 2.87
C VAL A 113 -3.88 7.23 3.09
N LYS A 114 -2.71 7.79 2.78
CA LYS A 114 -2.49 9.22 2.66
C LYS A 114 -1.89 9.46 1.29
N SER A 115 -2.47 10.36 0.54
CA SER A 115 -2.04 10.59 -0.83
C SER A 115 -2.31 12.03 -1.24
N GLN A 116 -1.54 12.48 -2.22
CA GLN A 116 -1.73 13.79 -2.83
C GLN A 116 -1.44 13.63 -4.32
N LEU A 117 -2.38 14.08 -5.15
CA LEU A 117 -2.19 14.02 -6.60
C LEU A 117 -0.88 14.68 -7.01
N GLY A 118 -0.14 14.01 -7.86
CA GLY A 118 1.15 14.48 -8.36
C GLY A 118 2.33 14.25 -7.42
N LYS A 119 2.09 13.74 -6.22
CA LYS A 119 3.16 13.55 -5.24
C LYS A 119 3.34 12.11 -4.78
N GLY A 120 2.32 11.30 -4.87
CA GLY A 120 2.41 9.90 -4.50
C GLY A 120 1.47 9.50 -3.39
N SER A 121 1.68 8.30 -2.86
CA SER A 121 0.78 7.70 -1.87
C SER A 121 1.56 6.95 -0.80
N THR A 122 0.99 6.90 0.40
CA THR A 122 1.48 6.07 1.49
C THR A 122 0.33 5.23 2.02
N PHE A 123 0.49 3.92 1.94
CA PHE A 123 -0.45 2.95 2.52
C PHE A 123 0.19 2.40 3.79
N THR A 124 -0.53 2.43 4.89
CA THR A 124 -0.01 2.00 6.19
C THR A 124 -0.86 0.89 6.78
N LEU A 125 -0.20 -0.21 7.13
CA LEU A 125 -0.81 -1.32 7.88
C LEU A 125 -0.60 -1.04 9.37
N HIS A 126 -1.69 -1.03 10.15
CA HIS A 126 -1.67 -0.79 11.58
C HIS A 126 -1.97 -2.08 12.32
N PHE A 127 -0.99 -2.59 13.05
CA PHE A 127 -1.14 -3.79 13.88
C PHE A 127 -1.20 -3.39 15.35
N LYS A 128 -2.24 -3.80 16.04
CA LYS A 128 -2.35 -3.54 17.47
C LYS A 128 -1.40 -4.45 18.26
N ASN A 129 -0.81 -3.89 19.27
CA ASN A 129 0.00 -4.68 20.21
C ASN A 129 -0.86 -5.48 21.19
#